data_e37a2437f59becb268f4fd08d8201f06
#
_entry.id   e37a2437f59becb268f4fd08d8201f06
#
_cell.length_a   1.000
_cell.length_b   1.000
_cell.length_c   1.000
_cell.angle_alpha   90.00
_cell.angle_beta   90.00
_cell.angle_gamma   90.00
#
_symmetry.space_group_name_H-M   'P 1'
#
loop_
_entity.id
_entity.type
_entity.pdbx_description
1 polymer ?
#
loop_
_entity_poly.entity_id
_entity_poly.type
_entity_poly.pdbx_seq_one_letter_code
_entity_poly.pdbx_strand_id
1 'polypeptide(L)'
;MPVKLVVLVLGAAFALAVAAGASAKEFKPGDLRICSRRQCVAITNPRVLRQLGAFYYAGRSSPPEAPTPRLGVRAFELRFSDGYVTDVVATARLNRFLSFGVVLGRFTPRQWYRFPKQVARELRRLAAPLEPLRVTRRMLAESR
;
A
#
# COMPACT_ATOMS: atom_id res chain seq x y z
N MET A 1 4.43 5.80 73.48
CA MET A 1 4.96 4.82 72.50
C MET A 1 4.86 5.38 71.11
N PRO A 2 5.93 5.62 70.44
CA PRO A 2 5.83 6.22 69.14
C PRO A 2 5.50 5.19 68.08
N VAL A 3 4.41 5.45 67.36
CA VAL A 3 4.02 4.70 66.22
C VAL A 3 4.96 5.05 65.06
N LYS A 4 5.74 4.08 64.59
CA LYS A 4 6.62 4.23 63.45
C LYS A 4 5.75 4.31 62.19
N LEU A 5 5.73 5.47 61.58
CA LEU A 5 5.13 5.71 60.31
C LEU A 5 6.04 5.09 59.24
N VAL A 6 5.68 3.93 58.74
CA VAL A 6 6.35 3.34 57.60
C VAL A 6 5.80 4.04 56.34
N VAL A 7 6.61 4.93 55.82
CA VAL A 7 6.34 5.56 54.54
C VAL A 7 6.67 4.55 53.43
N LEU A 8 5.68 3.92 52.90
CA LEU A 8 5.80 3.07 51.73
C LEU A 8 5.92 4.00 50.51
N VAL A 9 7.15 4.24 50.09
CA VAL A 9 7.42 4.88 48.81
C VAL A 9 7.08 3.88 47.71
N LEU A 10 5.86 3.92 47.21
CA LEU A 10 5.51 3.24 46.00
C LEU A 10 6.18 3.96 44.82
N GLY A 11 7.33 3.42 44.46
CA GLY A 11 7.98 3.77 43.20
C GLY A 11 7.06 3.42 42.05
N ALA A 12 6.38 4.41 41.53
CA ALA A 12 5.72 4.30 40.27
C ALA A 12 6.78 4.12 39.18
N ALA A 13 7.08 2.89 38.86
CA ALA A 13 7.83 2.54 37.67
C ALA A 13 6.94 2.96 36.48
N PHE A 14 7.18 4.15 35.98
CA PHE A 14 6.73 4.56 34.67
C PHE A 14 7.41 3.63 33.66
N ALA A 15 6.74 2.54 33.36
CA ALA A 15 7.03 1.80 32.15
C ALA A 15 6.71 2.74 31.00
N LEU A 16 7.70 3.46 30.53
CA LEU A 16 7.70 4.05 29.20
C LEU A 16 7.60 2.87 28.24
N ALA A 17 6.36 2.50 27.93
CA ALA A 17 6.06 1.73 26.76
C ALA A 17 6.50 2.62 25.58
N VAL A 18 7.74 2.48 25.19
CA VAL A 18 8.21 2.89 23.91
C VAL A 18 7.37 2.06 22.95
N ALA A 19 6.22 2.62 22.53
CA ALA A 19 5.54 2.15 21.36
C ALA A 19 6.58 2.28 20.26
N ALA A 20 7.26 1.18 19.96
CA ALA A 20 8.00 1.03 18.74
C ALA A 20 6.96 1.18 17.63
N GLY A 21 6.72 2.42 17.26
CA GLY A 21 5.97 2.75 16.09
C GLY A 21 6.69 2.01 14.98
N ALA A 22 6.06 0.97 14.44
CA ALA A 22 6.54 0.36 13.24
C ALA A 22 6.67 1.52 12.26
N SER A 23 7.92 1.94 12.02
CA SER A 23 8.26 3.03 11.12
C SER A 23 7.77 2.57 9.77
N ALA A 24 6.61 3.09 9.34
CA ALA A 24 6.10 2.82 8.02
C ALA A 24 7.23 3.21 7.08
N LYS A 25 7.76 2.24 6.35
CA LYS A 25 8.86 2.49 5.43
C LYS A 25 8.38 3.51 4.42
N GLU A 26 8.91 4.72 4.50
CA GLU A 26 8.58 5.76 3.54
C GLU A 26 9.21 5.42 2.20
N PHE A 27 8.40 5.39 1.16
CA PHE A 27 8.89 5.29 -0.19
C PHE A 27 9.60 6.58 -0.59
N LYS A 28 10.79 6.43 -1.13
CA LYS A 28 11.53 7.53 -1.75
C LYS A 28 11.07 7.73 -3.20
N PRO A 29 11.28 8.92 -3.78
CA PRO A 29 11.05 9.15 -5.20
C PRO A 29 11.76 8.11 -6.06
N GLY A 30 10.99 7.41 -6.91
CA GLY A 30 11.51 6.37 -7.78
C GLY A 30 11.49 4.95 -7.22
N ASP A 31 11.23 4.74 -5.92
CA ASP A 31 11.07 3.40 -5.35
C ASP A 31 9.89 2.65 -5.96
N LEU A 32 8.83 3.37 -6.29
CA LEU A 32 7.67 2.83 -6.98
C LEU A 32 7.53 3.43 -8.37
N ARG A 33 7.09 2.60 -9.29
CA ARG A 33 6.85 2.94 -10.69
C ARG A 33 5.48 2.44 -11.14
N ILE A 34 4.82 3.21 -12.00
CA ILE A 34 3.66 2.69 -12.76
C ILE A 34 4.16 2.22 -14.11
N CYS A 35 3.80 1.00 -14.46
CA CYS A 35 4.37 0.29 -15.61
C CYS A 35 3.30 -0.26 -16.56
N SER A 36 3.61 -0.18 -17.84
CA SER A 36 3.06 -1.05 -18.89
C SER A 36 3.96 -2.27 -19.05
N ARG A 37 3.75 -3.05 -20.10
CA ARG A 37 4.64 -4.21 -20.39
C ARG A 37 6.09 -3.80 -20.65
N ARG A 38 6.31 -2.65 -21.27
CA ARG A 38 7.62 -2.24 -21.80
C ARG A 38 8.19 -1.00 -21.16
N GLN A 39 7.36 -0.18 -20.59
CA GLN A 39 7.73 1.14 -20.08
C GLN A 39 7.22 1.35 -18.67
N CYS A 40 8.01 2.05 -17.89
CA CYS A 40 7.66 2.45 -16.53
C CYS A 40 7.91 3.95 -16.34
N VAL A 41 7.05 4.58 -15.56
CA VAL A 41 7.22 5.97 -15.12
C VAL A 41 7.34 5.98 -13.59
N ALA A 42 8.37 6.64 -13.09
CA ALA A 42 8.61 6.75 -11.66
C ALA A 42 7.54 7.60 -10.97
N ILE A 43 7.11 7.17 -9.79
CA ILE A 43 6.27 7.96 -8.91
C ILE A 43 7.20 8.81 -8.05
N THR A 44 7.13 10.13 -8.21
CA THR A 44 8.02 11.08 -7.52
C THR A 44 7.28 11.98 -6.54
N ASN A 45 5.95 12.04 -6.61
CA ASN A 45 5.15 12.89 -5.73
C ASN A 45 5.20 12.38 -4.28
N PRO A 46 5.80 13.13 -3.34
CA PRO A 46 6.01 12.65 -1.98
C PRO A 46 4.71 12.42 -1.21
N ARG A 47 3.65 13.15 -1.52
CA ARG A 47 2.33 12.94 -0.89
C ARG A 47 1.72 11.61 -1.32
N VAL A 48 1.84 11.29 -2.60
CA VAL A 48 1.34 10.04 -3.17
C VAL A 48 2.16 8.86 -2.64
N LEU A 49 3.48 8.98 -2.59
CA LEU A 49 4.37 7.96 -2.04
C LEU A 49 4.07 7.67 -0.57
N ARG A 50 3.80 8.71 0.22
CA ARG A 50 3.40 8.56 1.62
C ARG A 50 2.06 7.83 1.75
N GLN A 51 1.08 8.16 0.93
CA GLN A 51 -0.21 7.48 0.92
C GLN A 51 -0.07 6.01 0.49
N LEU A 52 0.74 5.73 -0.54
CA LEU A 52 1.03 4.36 -0.95
C LEU A 52 1.77 3.59 0.15
N GLY A 53 2.74 4.21 0.82
CA GLY A 53 3.42 3.62 1.97
C GLY A 53 2.46 3.23 3.09
N ALA A 54 1.46 4.05 3.37
CA ALA A 54 0.45 3.75 4.36
C ALA A 54 -0.37 2.50 4.00
N PHE A 55 -0.61 2.21 2.73
CA PHE A 55 -1.30 0.99 2.29
C PHE A 55 -0.46 -0.27 2.46
N TYR A 56 0.85 -0.16 2.23
CA TYR A 56 1.74 -1.32 2.30
C TYR A 56 2.15 -1.68 3.72
N TYR A 57 2.25 -0.70 4.60
CA TYR A 57 2.88 -0.89 5.91
C TYR A 57 1.98 -0.59 7.11
N ALA A 58 0.87 0.10 6.93
CA ALA A 58 0.00 0.45 8.04
C ALA A 58 -1.12 -0.57 8.20
N GLY A 59 -0.99 -1.45 9.18
CA GLY A 59 -2.11 -2.26 9.67
C GLY A 59 -3.27 -1.46 10.28
N ARG A 60 -3.30 -0.14 10.09
CA ARG A 60 -4.23 0.76 10.79
C ARG A 60 -5.47 1.18 10.02
N SER A 61 -5.46 1.09 8.71
CA SER A 61 -6.67 1.33 7.92
C SER A 61 -6.53 0.60 6.60
N SER A 62 -7.10 -0.57 6.52
CA SER A 62 -7.25 -1.23 5.22
C SER A 62 -7.98 -0.27 4.29
N PRO A 63 -7.46 -0.05 3.09
CA PRO A 63 -8.19 0.73 2.10
C PRO A 63 -9.57 0.13 1.89
N PRO A 64 -10.59 0.92 1.56
CA PRO A 64 -11.92 0.40 1.34
C PRO A 64 -11.94 -0.60 0.18
N GLU A 65 -12.57 -1.73 0.39
CA GLU A 65 -12.78 -2.73 -0.65
C GLU A 65 -13.49 -2.12 -1.86
N ALA A 66 -13.12 -2.58 -3.04
CA ALA A 66 -13.71 -2.17 -4.29
C ALA A 66 -14.26 -3.38 -5.06
N PRO A 67 -15.35 -3.21 -5.80
CA PRO A 67 -15.82 -4.25 -6.69
C PRO A 67 -14.74 -4.67 -7.68
N THR A 68 -14.70 -5.96 -7.98
CA THR A 68 -13.82 -6.52 -9.01
C THR A 68 -14.00 -5.79 -10.34
N PRO A 69 -12.94 -5.35 -11.01
CA PRO A 69 -13.04 -4.73 -12.33
C PRO A 69 -13.60 -5.70 -13.37
N ARG A 70 -14.21 -5.15 -14.39
CA ARG A 70 -14.68 -5.94 -15.54
C ARG A 70 -13.50 -6.42 -16.38
N LEU A 71 -13.70 -7.54 -17.07
CA LEU A 71 -12.76 -8.04 -18.07
C LEU A 71 -12.51 -6.98 -19.16
N GLY A 72 -11.27 -6.87 -19.61
CA GLY A 72 -10.88 -5.93 -20.67
C GLY A 72 -10.70 -4.47 -20.24
N VAL A 73 -10.93 -4.14 -18.97
CA VAL A 73 -10.65 -2.80 -18.45
C VAL A 73 -9.15 -2.52 -18.48
N ARG A 74 -8.77 -1.27 -18.71
CA ARG A 74 -7.37 -0.83 -18.70
C ARG A 74 -6.72 -1.06 -17.34
N ALA A 75 -5.51 -1.55 -17.36
CA ALA A 75 -4.72 -1.83 -16.16
C ALA A 75 -3.26 -1.43 -16.36
N PHE A 76 -2.58 -1.20 -15.25
CA PHE A 76 -1.15 -1.00 -15.18
C PHE A 76 -0.62 -1.77 -13.98
N GLU A 77 0.67 -1.99 -13.92
CA GLU A 77 1.32 -2.59 -12.77
C GLU A 77 2.03 -1.52 -11.95
N LEU A 78 1.92 -1.60 -10.63
CA LEU A 78 2.85 -0.92 -9.75
C LEU A 78 4.01 -1.87 -9.48
N ARG A 79 5.23 -1.38 -9.67
CA ARG A 79 6.45 -2.15 -9.46
C ARG A 79 7.41 -1.38 -8.56
N PHE A 80 8.15 -2.12 -7.75
CA PHE A 80 9.33 -1.58 -7.09
C PHE A 80 10.45 -1.30 -8.10
N SER A 81 11.43 -0.50 -7.71
CA SER A 81 12.58 -0.16 -8.52
C SER A 81 13.41 -1.37 -8.96
N ASP A 82 13.37 -2.48 -8.21
CA ASP A 82 13.96 -3.77 -8.54
C ASP A 82 13.16 -4.59 -9.56
N GLY A 83 11.99 -4.08 -9.99
CA GLY A 83 11.12 -4.74 -10.96
C GLY A 83 10.05 -5.64 -10.37
N TYR A 84 10.01 -5.83 -9.05
CA TYR A 84 8.94 -6.59 -8.41
C TYR A 84 7.59 -5.91 -8.59
N VAL A 85 6.60 -6.67 -9.06
CA VAL A 85 5.22 -6.22 -9.15
C VAL A 85 4.62 -6.24 -7.74
N THR A 86 4.10 -5.09 -7.31
CA THR A 86 3.43 -4.97 -6.02
C THR A 86 1.92 -5.08 -6.16
N ASP A 87 1.38 -4.44 -7.18
CA ASP A 87 -0.06 -4.34 -7.40
C ASP A 87 -0.40 -4.25 -8.88
N VAL A 88 -1.64 -4.59 -9.18
CA VAL A 88 -2.27 -4.29 -10.46
C VAL A 88 -3.28 -3.17 -10.26
N VAL A 89 -3.07 -2.07 -10.94
CA VAL A 89 -3.95 -0.91 -10.92
C VAL A 89 -4.90 -0.98 -12.10
N ALA A 90 -6.18 -1.03 -11.83
CA ALA A 90 -7.19 -1.23 -12.87
C ALA A 90 -8.30 -0.17 -12.85
N THR A 91 -9.02 -0.15 -13.92
CA THR A 91 -10.14 0.67 -14.34
C THR A 91 -9.74 1.87 -15.21
N ALA A 92 -10.69 2.39 -15.99
CA ALA A 92 -10.44 3.57 -16.81
C ALA A 92 -9.98 4.80 -16.01
N ARG A 93 -10.34 4.86 -14.74
CA ARG A 93 -9.97 5.94 -13.82
C ARG A 93 -8.76 5.62 -12.96
N LEU A 94 -8.18 4.43 -13.07
CA LEU A 94 -7.08 3.92 -12.24
C LEU A 94 -7.33 4.16 -10.75
N ASN A 95 -8.54 3.88 -10.30
CA ASN A 95 -8.97 4.12 -8.93
C ASN A 95 -9.12 2.84 -8.10
N ARG A 96 -8.78 1.69 -8.67
CA ARG A 96 -8.79 0.40 -7.98
C ARG A 96 -7.43 -0.28 -8.11
N PHE A 97 -7.06 -1.04 -7.14
CA PHE A 97 -5.86 -1.86 -7.18
C PHE A 97 -6.11 -3.21 -6.52
N LEU A 98 -5.43 -4.22 -7.03
CA LEU A 98 -5.37 -5.55 -6.45
C LEU A 98 -4.09 -5.63 -5.62
N SER A 99 -4.24 -5.74 -4.31
CA SER A 99 -3.11 -5.91 -3.42
C SER A 99 -2.66 -7.37 -3.37
N PHE A 100 -1.36 -7.59 -3.39
CA PHE A 100 -0.74 -8.88 -3.21
C PHE A 100 -0.21 -9.03 -1.78
N GLY A 101 -0.52 -10.14 -1.11
CA GLY A 101 0.07 -10.52 0.15
C GLY A 101 1.23 -11.50 -0.05
N VAL A 102 2.15 -11.52 0.89
CA VAL A 102 3.19 -12.55 0.93
C VAL A 102 2.84 -13.53 2.04
N VAL A 103 2.61 -14.78 1.67
CA VAL A 103 2.38 -15.89 2.61
C VAL A 103 3.39 -16.97 2.31
N LEU A 104 4.21 -17.32 3.29
CA LEU A 104 5.27 -18.33 3.16
C LEU A 104 6.19 -18.10 1.94
N GLY A 105 6.54 -16.84 1.67
CA GLY A 105 7.37 -16.46 0.55
C GLY A 105 6.70 -16.48 -0.82
N ARG A 106 5.40 -16.72 -0.86
CA ARG A 106 4.61 -16.69 -2.11
C ARG A 106 3.70 -15.46 -2.12
N PHE A 107 3.62 -14.80 -3.27
CA PHE A 107 2.64 -13.75 -3.49
C PHE A 107 1.25 -14.36 -3.61
N THR A 108 0.36 -13.98 -2.70
CA THR A 108 -1.05 -14.34 -2.77
C THR A 108 -1.85 -13.08 -3.07
N PRO A 109 -2.63 -13.08 -4.14
CA PRO A 109 -3.56 -11.99 -4.40
C PRO A 109 -4.59 -11.93 -3.28
N ARG A 110 -4.97 -10.72 -2.88
CA ARG A 110 -5.97 -10.53 -1.83
C ARG A 110 -7.27 -10.06 -2.46
N GLN A 111 -7.49 -8.76 -2.41
CA GLN A 111 -8.74 -8.15 -2.84
C GLN A 111 -8.49 -6.87 -3.63
N TRP A 112 -9.52 -6.43 -4.36
CA TRP A 112 -9.52 -5.13 -5.00
C TRP A 112 -9.86 -4.05 -3.99
N TYR A 113 -9.06 -2.99 -3.98
CA TYR A 113 -9.21 -1.84 -3.10
C TYR A 113 -9.36 -0.56 -3.89
N ARG A 114 -9.82 0.50 -3.23
CA ARG A 114 -9.89 1.84 -3.82
C ARG A 114 -8.69 2.66 -3.41
N PHE A 115 -8.11 3.34 -4.38
CA PHE A 115 -7.17 4.41 -4.09
C PHE A 115 -7.88 5.69 -3.63
N PRO A 116 -7.26 6.50 -2.75
CA PRO A 116 -7.66 7.87 -2.55
C PRO A 116 -7.67 8.64 -3.88
N LYS A 117 -8.57 9.61 -3.98
CA LYS A 117 -8.73 10.41 -5.21
C LYS A 117 -7.43 11.04 -5.69
N GLN A 118 -6.57 11.45 -4.76
CA GLN A 118 -5.28 12.08 -5.07
C GLN A 118 -4.31 11.09 -5.70
N VAL A 119 -4.20 9.89 -5.14
CA VAL A 119 -3.37 8.81 -5.71
C VAL A 119 -3.87 8.45 -7.10
N ALA A 120 -5.17 8.20 -7.25
CA ALA A 120 -5.76 7.87 -8.55
C ALA A 120 -5.53 8.95 -9.61
N ARG A 121 -5.57 10.22 -9.22
CA ARG A 121 -5.28 11.35 -10.14
C ARG A 121 -3.84 11.33 -10.61
N GLU A 122 -2.90 11.14 -9.71
CA GLU A 122 -1.47 11.09 -10.04
C GLU A 122 -1.14 9.88 -10.91
N LEU A 123 -1.65 8.71 -10.57
CA LEU A 123 -1.45 7.52 -11.39
C LEU A 123 -2.00 7.69 -12.81
N ARG A 124 -3.15 8.34 -12.99
CA ARG A 124 -3.68 8.65 -14.34
C ARG A 124 -2.74 9.58 -15.11
N ARG A 125 -2.22 10.60 -14.45
CA ARG A 125 -1.29 11.56 -15.06
C ARG A 125 -0.02 10.84 -15.54
N LEU A 126 0.56 10.01 -14.69
CA LEU A 126 1.78 9.26 -14.98
C LEU A 126 1.56 8.17 -16.04
N ALA A 127 0.40 7.54 -16.04
CA ALA A 127 0.07 6.48 -16.98
C ALA A 127 -0.37 7.00 -18.37
N ALA A 128 -0.62 8.30 -18.51
CA ALA A 128 -1.13 8.86 -19.77
C ALA A 128 -0.27 8.50 -21.01
N PRO A 129 1.07 8.53 -20.97
CA PRO A 129 1.91 8.15 -22.11
C PRO A 129 2.10 6.64 -22.26
N LEU A 130 1.62 5.83 -21.32
CA LEU A 130 1.86 4.39 -21.29
C LEU A 130 0.76 3.62 -22.02
N GLU A 131 1.15 2.56 -22.72
CA GLU A 131 0.20 1.61 -23.28
C GLU A 131 -0.40 0.71 -22.17
N PRO A 132 -1.73 0.71 -21.98
CA PRO A 132 -2.33 -0.05 -20.88
C PRO A 132 -2.32 -1.55 -21.16
N LEU A 133 -2.18 -2.31 -20.09
CA LEU A 133 -2.58 -3.72 -20.06
C LEU A 133 -4.11 -3.82 -20.03
N ARG A 134 -4.64 -5.00 -20.35
CA ARG A 134 -6.05 -5.31 -20.15
C ARG A 134 -6.23 -6.24 -18.97
N VAL A 135 -7.24 -6.00 -18.15
CA VAL A 135 -7.62 -6.92 -17.09
C VAL A 135 -8.02 -8.25 -17.72
N THR A 136 -7.33 -9.30 -17.33
CA THR A 136 -7.50 -10.65 -17.85
C THR A 136 -8.28 -11.55 -16.90
N ARG A 137 -8.77 -12.68 -17.38
CA ARG A 137 -9.41 -13.71 -16.53
C ARG A 137 -8.45 -14.20 -15.43
N ARG A 138 -7.16 -14.31 -15.73
CA ARG A 138 -6.15 -14.71 -14.75
C ARG A 138 -6.07 -13.71 -13.60
N MET A 139 -5.96 -12.41 -13.88
CA MET A 139 -5.96 -11.37 -12.84
C MET A 139 -7.22 -11.42 -11.97
N LEU A 140 -8.37 -11.71 -12.57
CA LEU A 140 -9.63 -11.82 -11.84
C LEU A 140 -9.71 -13.10 -10.99
N ALA A 141 -9.16 -14.22 -11.49
CA ALA A 141 -9.12 -15.47 -10.75
C ALA A 141 -8.20 -15.40 -9.52
N GLU A 142 -7.11 -14.65 -9.63
CA GLU A 142 -6.16 -14.41 -8.55
C GLU A 142 -6.70 -13.50 -7.43
N SER A 143 -7.82 -12.81 -7.66
CA SER A 143 -8.47 -11.90 -6.70
C SER A 143 -9.58 -12.54 -5.85
N ARG A 144 -9.80 -13.85 -5.94
CA ARG A 144 -10.84 -14.58 -5.19
C ARG A 144 -10.30 -15.30 -3.99
#